data_aa5da854a8132242243bbb2e1fcad08b
#
_entry.id   aa5da854a8132242243bbb2e1fcad08b
#
_cell.length_a   1.000
_cell.length_b   1.000
_cell.length_c   1.000
_cell.angle_alpha   90.00
_cell.angle_beta   90.00
_cell.angle_gamma   90.00
#
_symmetry.space_group_name_H-M   'P 1'
#
loop_
_entity.id
_entity.type
_entity.pdbx_description
1 polymer ?
#
loop_
_entity_poly.entity_id
_entity_poly.type
_entity_poly.pdbx_seq_one_letter_code
_entity_poly.pdbx_strand_id
1 'polypeptide(L)'
;MESWREHMPQGMMLKSDGFASNLYAPEGACTLQDFCAERGIAYHHTEIPVRLDTFASYGRAFRERLVANLEEKNVASVARLPEGFLLRLEDGEELRARRVVLAVGITHFKFVPEVFAKLGQEYVSHSYQHHNLEPFRGRNVVVIGGGASAIELSGLLREAGADAQLVARNKNLIFHNPPVIGRQRSWWQRIRNPKSGLGPGLKSRFFANWPSVFRYLPEDMRLKLVRTTLGPSAGWTSKIQVVGRVPLLLGMTLEHAEVVDGKVRLTLRDTDGGVRELLTEHIITGTGYKVDLERLQFLSPDIRREIATVQCAPVLSADFESSVPGLYFVGLAAANTFGPVMRFAFGAGFAAQRVSKALVRSAPRETDAVAAAGAGSSARREGTTTHQFSDVQRGLKKE
;
A
#
# COMPACT_ATOMS: atom_id res chain seq x y z
N MET A 1 4.07 6.87 -8.51
CA MET A 1 2.73 7.45 -8.15
C MET A 1 1.61 6.96 -9.06
N GLU A 2 1.91 6.12 -10.01
CA GLU A 2 0.98 5.56 -11.00
C GLU A 2 -0.25 4.90 -10.35
N SER A 3 -0.05 3.98 -9.40
CA SER A 3 -1.17 3.34 -8.68
C SER A 3 -2.18 4.30 -8.05
N TRP A 4 -1.74 5.49 -7.65
CA TRP A 4 -2.63 6.53 -7.10
C TRP A 4 -3.40 7.28 -8.18
N ARG A 5 -2.85 7.37 -9.40
CA ARG A 5 -3.45 8.07 -10.53
C ARG A 5 -4.38 7.19 -11.36
N GLU A 6 -4.06 5.90 -11.47
CA GLU A 6 -4.69 5.00 -12.44
C GLU A 6 -5.59 3.96 -11.80
N HIS A 7 -5.40 3.71 -10.50
CA HIS A 7 -6.10 2.63 -9.81
C HIS A 7 -6.96 3.07 -8.63
N MET A 8 -6.78 4.30 -8.14
CA MET A 8 -7.65 4.82 -7.08
C MET A 8 -8.82 5.58 -7.70
N PRO A 9 -10.05 5.40 -7.19
CA PRO A 9 -11.23 6.07 -7.74
C PRO A 9 -11.08 7.59 -7.75
N GLN A 10 -11.43 8.20 -8.85
CA GLN A 10 -11.47 9.65 -8.97
C GLN A 10 -12.44 10.25 -7.93
N GLY A 11 -12.04 11.34 -7.29
CA GLY A 11 -12.80 11.93 -6.18
C GLY A 11 -12.50 11.32 -4.81
N MET A 12 -11.70 10.27 -4.71
CA MET A 12 -11.28 9.67 -3.44
C MET A 12 -10.51 10.67 -2.56
N MET A 13 -10.70 10.55 -1.25
CA MET A 13 -9.92 11.25 -0.23
C MET A 13 -8.98 10.30 0.49
N LEU A 14 -7.77 10.76 0.85
CA LEU A 14 -6.89 9.99 1.71
C LEU A 14 -7.53 9.81 3.09
N LYS A 15 -7.24 8.67 3.72
CA LYS A 15 -7.75 8.38 5.07
C LYS A 15 -6.80 8.85 6.17
N SER A 16 -5.59 9.23 5.79
CA SER A 16 -4.57 9.79 6.69
C SER A 16 -4.72 11.30 6.80
N ASP A 17 -4.43 11.84 7.99
CA ASP A 17 -4.26 13.28 8.20
C ASP A 17 -3.11 13.82 7.33
N GLY A 18 -3.10 15.13 7.06
CA GLY A 18 -2.07 15.75 6.22
C GLY A 18 -0.64 15.49 6.71
N PHE A 19 -0.39 15.59 8.03
CA PHE A 19 0.93 15.29 8.61
C PHE A 19 1.38 13.84 8.41
N ALA A 20 0.44 12.91 8.28
CA ALA A 20 0.71 11.49 8.09
C ALA A 20 0.74 11.06 6.61
N SER A 21 0.58 12.01 5.70
CA SER A 21 0.58 11.82 4.26
C SER A 21 1.88 12.30 3.59
N ASN A 22 2.93 12.57 4.37
CA ASN A 22 4.25 12.92 3.84
C ASN A 22 4.95 11.71 3.23
N LEU A 23 5.62 11.91 2.10
CA LEU A 23 6.68 11.04 1.63
C LEU A 23 7.95 11.36 2.45
N TYR A 24 8.82 10.37 2.59
CA TYR A 24 10.01 10.55 3.42
C TYR A 24 11.20 11.04 2.58
N ALA A 25 11.77 12.15 3.02
CA ALA A 25 13.09 12.61 2.61
C ALA A 25 13.96 12.88 3.85
N PRO A 26 15.30 12.78 3.76
CA PRO A 26 16.20 13.23 4.81
C PRO A 26 15.89 14.68 5.20
N GLU A 27 16.11 15.02 6.47
CA GLU A 27 15.94 16.39 7.00
C GLU A 27 14.53 16.98 6.87
N GLY A 28 13.53 16.14 6.52
CA GLY A 28 12.14 16.58 6.33
C GLY A 28 11.91 17.46 5.11
N ALA A 29 12.80 17.38 4.12
CA ALA A 29 12.65 18.14 2.88
C ALA A 29 11.42 17.72 2.08
N CYS A 30 10.84 18.64 1.33
CA CYS A 30 9.71 18.39 0.42
C CYS A 30 8.49 17.77 1.13
N THR A 31 8.01 18.35 2.19
CA THR A 31 6.77 17.90 2.84
C THR A 31 5.54 18.20 1.99
N LEU A 32 4.44 17.52 2.26
CA LEU A 32 3.15 17.83 1.63
C LEU A 32 2.72 19.30 1.98
N GLN A 33 3.04 19.77 3.18
CA GLN A 33 2.77 21.16 3.60
C GLN A 33 3.53 22.14 2.72
N ASP A 34 4.83 21.94 2.51
CA ASP A 34 5.66 22.80 1.66
C ASP A 34 5.13 22.82 0.23
N PHE A 35 4.83 21.64 -0.33
CA PHE A 35 4.23 21.51 -1.65
C PHE A 35 2.92 22.28 -1.80
N CYS A 36 2.04 22.18 -0.80
CA CYS A 36 0.77 22.91 -0.81
C CYS A 36 0.99 24.42 -0.73
N ALA A 37 1.92 24.88 0.13
CA ALA A 37 2.27 26.30 0.26
C ALA A 37 2.83 26.87 -1.05
N GLU A 38 3.76 26.17 -1.71
CA GLU A 38 4.32 26.57 -3.01
C GLU A 38 3.28 26.71 -4.11
N ARG A 39 2.18 25.98 -4.04
CA ARG A 39 1.15 25.94 -5.07
C ARG A 39 -0.15 26.68 -4.71
N GLY A 40 -0.18 27.33 -3.56
CA GLY A 40 -1.38 28.02 -3.06
C GLY A 40 -2.55 27.08 -2.77
N ILE A 41 -2.25 25.78 -2.47
CA ILE A 41 -3.26 24.78 -2.12
C ILE A 41 -3.49 24.83 -0.61
N ALA A 42 -4.76 24.84 -0.19
CA ALA A 42 -5.08 24.79 1.23
C ALA A 42 -4.57 23.49 1.87
N TYR A 43 -3.74 23.62 2.91
CA TYR A 43 -3.22 22.49 3.67
C TYR A 43 -3.85 22.43 5.06
N HIS A 44 -4.27 21.23 5.43
CA HIS A 44 -4.78 20.96 6.77
C HIS A 44 -3.93 19.88 7.43
N HIS A 45 -3.29 20.24 8.53
CA HIS A 45 -2.42 19.31 9.27
C HIS A 45 -3.18 18.08 9.76
N THR A 46 -4.45 18.26 10.19
CA THR A 46 -5.32 17.21 10.71
C THR A 46 -6.78 17.46 10.33
N GLU A 47 -7.62 16.39 10.43
CA GLU A 47 -9.09 16.43 10.40
C GLU A 47 -9.73 16.63 9.02
N ILE A 48 -9.12 17.39 8.13
CA ILE A 48 -9.59 17.51 6.75
C ILE A 48 -8.76 16.59 5.88
N PRO A 49 -9.39 15.64 5.18
CA PRO A 49 -8.70 14.68 4.35
C PRO A 49 -7.94 15.33 3.18
N VAL A 50 -6.78 14.80 2.85
CA VAL A 50 -6.04 15.19 1.65
C VAL A 50 -6.73 14.62 0.41
N ARG A 51 -6.92 15.44 -0.61
CA ARG A 51 -7.47 14.99 -1.90
C ARG A 51 -6.48 14.09 -2.62
N LEU A 52 -7.00 13.08 -3.31
CA LEU A 52 -6.19 12.19 -4.14
C LEU A 52 -5.32 12.94 -5.14
N ASP A 53 -5.89 13.91 -5.86
CA ASP A 53 -5.18 14.70 -6.87
C ASP A 53 -4.01 15.49 -6.28
N THR A 54 -4.22 16.07 -5.09
CA THR A 54 -3.18 16.80 -4.36
C THR A 54 -2.03 15.86 -3.98
N PHE A 55 -2.36 14.68 -3.44
CA PHE A 55 -1.34 13.69 -3.06
C PHE A 55 -0.59 13.13 -4.26
N ALA A 56 -1.28 12.82 -5.35
CA ALA A 56 -0.66 12.34 -6.58
C ALA A 56 0.28 13.38 -7.21
N SER A 57 -0.14 14.66 -7.23
CA SER A 57 0.68 15.77 -7.71
C SER A 57 1.90 16.03 -6.83
N TYR A 58 1.72 15.95 -5.50
CA TYR A 58 2.80 16.00 -4.53
C TYR A 58 3.83 14.90 -4.76
N GLY A 59 3.38 13.66 -4.93
CA GLY A 59 4.29 12.55 -5.17
C GLY A 59 5.07 12.65 -6.48
N ARG A 60 4.49 13.29 -7.51
CA ARG A 60 5.20 13.59 -8.76
C ARG A 60 6.29 14.64 -8.53
N ALA A 61 5.96 15.76 -7.88
CA ALA A 61 6.92 16.80 -7.56
C ALA A 61 8.05 16.29 -6.66
N PHE A 62 7.72 15.42 -5.70
CA PHE A 62 8.71 14.74 -4.85
C PHE A 62 9.68 13.90 -5.69
N ARG A 63 9.16 13.10 -6.62
CA ARG A 63 9.96 12.28 -7.55
C ARG A 63 10.90 13.15 -8.39
N GLU A 64 10.36 14.18 -9.02
CA GLU A 64 11.12 15.07 -9.90
C GLU A 64 12.28 15.77 -9.16
N ARG A 65 12.10 16.10 -7.89
CA ARG A 65 13.11 16.80 -7.09
C ARG A 65 14.16 15.88 -6.47
N LEU A 66 13.77 14.69 -6.06
CA LEU A 66 14.59 13.84 -5.18
C LEU A 66 14.96 12.49 -5.75
N VAL A 67 14.38 12.08 -6.87
CA VAL A 67 14.63 10.76 -7.49
C VAL A 67 14.97 10.94 -8.96
N ALA A 68 16.11 11.60 -9.22
CA ALA A 68 16.54 11.92 -10.57
C ALA A 68 16.85 10.69 -11.45
N ASN A 69 17.29 9.58 -10.83
CA ASN A 69 17.71 8.36 -11.52
C ASN A 69 16.60 7.31 -11.60
N LEU A 70 15.33 7.74 -11.58
CA LEU A 70 14.21 6.80 -11.76
C LEU A 70 14.10 6.42 -13.24
N GLU A 71 14.18 5.13 -13.52
CA GLU A 71 13.83 4.56 -14.81
C GLU A 71 12.35 4.09 -14.77
N GLU A 72 11.55 4.55 -15.73
CA GLU A 72 10.14 4.17 -15.86
C GLU A 72 10.02 2.90 -16.71
N LYS A 73 10.65 1.80 -16.24
CA LYS A 73 10.65 0.50 -16.89
C LYS A 73 10.07 -0.55 -15.96
N ASN A 74 9.29 -1.46 -16.51
CA ASN A 74 8.74 -2.58 -15.76
C ASN A 74 9.73 -3.73 -15.73
N VAL A 75 9.85 -4.37 -14.56
CA VAL A 75 10.64 -5.60 -14.38
C VAL A 75 9.76 -6.80 -14.70
N ALA A 76 10.09 -7.51 -15.77
CA ALA A 76 9.39 -8.72 -16.22
C ALA A 76 9.78 -9.93 -15.37
N SER A 77 11.06 -10.06 -14.97
CA SER A 77 11.51 -11.15 -14.11
C SER A 77 12.72 -10.80 -13.26
N VAL A 78 12.82 -11.47 -12.10
CA VAL A 78 13.97 -11.45 -11.21
C VAL A 78 14.40 -12.89 -10.97
N ALA A 79 15.63 -13.21 -11.33
CA ALA A 79 16.24 -14.52 -11.13
C ALA A 79 17.48 -14.45 -10.24
N ARG A 80 17.84 -15.56 -9.60
CA ARG A 80 19.03 -15.67 -8.76
C ARG A 80 20.28 -15.83 -9.64
N LEU A 81 21.35 -15.16 -9.26
CA LEU A 81 22.72 -15.41 -9.74
C LEU A 81 23.59 -15.89 -8.57
N PRO A 82 24.76 -16.49 -8.82
CA PRO A 82 25.73 -16.82 -7.76
C PRO A 82 26.06 -15.61 -6.87
N GLU A 83 26.16 -14.42 -7.48
CA GLU A 83 26.36 -13.16 -6.79
C GLU A 83 25.27 -12.14 -7.14
N GLY A 84 24.13 -12.21 -6.40
CA GLY A 84 23.04 -11.27 -6.55
C GLY A 84 21.91 -11.75 -7.47
N PHE A 85 21.43 -10.86 -8.34
CA PHE A 85 20.20 -11.06 -9.11
C PHE A 85 20.35 -10.57 -10.55
N LEU A 86 19.68 -11.28 -11.48
CA LEU A 86 19.43 -10.83 -12.84
C LEU A 86 17.98 -10.32 -12.92
N LEU A 87 17.82 -9.06 -13.31
CA LEU A 87 16.53 -8.46 -13.61
C LEU A 87 16.40 -8.37 -15.12
N ARG A 88 15.30 -8.89 -15.67
CA ARG A 88 14.91 -8.66 -17.07
C ARG A 88 13.76 -7.67 -17.09
N LEU A 89 13.91 -6.65 -17.93
CA LEU A 89 12.89 -5.64 -18.15
C LEU A 89 11.95 -6.07 -19.30
N GLU A 90 10.76 -5.48 -19.36
CA GLU A 90 9.78 -5.79 -20.44
C GLU A 90 10.29 -5.42 -21.84
N ASP A 91 11.21 -4.45 -21.95
CA ASP A 91 11.87 -4.07 -23.21
C ASP A 91 13.03 -5.00 -23.62
N GLY A 92 13.31 -6.04 -22.82
CA GLY A 92 14.37 -7.01 -23.05
C GLY A 92 15.72 -6.66 -22.46
N GLU A 93 15.89 -5.47 -21.86
CA GLU A 93 17.13 -5.11 -21.16
C GLU A 93 17.37 -6.01 -19.95
N GLU A 94 18.64 -6.34 -19.69
CA GLU A 94 19.06 -7.13 -18.54
C GLU A 94 19.95 -6.29 -17.61
N LEU A 95 19.59 -6.29 -16.33
CA LEU A 95 20.33 -5.61 -15.28
C LEU A 95 20.81 -6.64 -14.24
N ARG A 96 22.07 -6.49 -13.81
CA ARG A 96 22.62 -7.27 -12.70
C ARG A 96 22.68 -6.41 -11.46
N ALA A 97 22.10 -6.90 -10.35
CA ALA A 97 22.07 -6.21 -9.09
C ALA A 97 22.55 -7.12 -7.95
N ARG A 98 23.42 -6.62 -7.10
CA ARG A 98 23.81 -7.35 -5.88
C ARG A 98 22.66 -7.42 -4.87
N ARG A 99 21.78 -6.43 -4.88
CA ARG A 99 20.67 -6.29 -3.95
C ARG A 99 19.44 -5.75 -4.65
N VAL A 100 18.28 -6.26 -4.26
CA VAL A 100 16.99 -5.85 -4.80
C VAL A 100 16.06 -5.49 -3.64
N VAL A 101 15.46 -4.30 -3.70
CA VAL A 101 14.43 -3.86 -2.75
C VAL A 101 13.07 -3.89 -3.43
N LEU A 102 12.21 -4.79 -3.00
CA LEU A 102 10.86 -4.94 -3.54
C LEU A 102 9.90 -3.96 -2.84
N ALA A 103 9.56 -2.88 -3.53
CA ALA A 103 8.62 -1.85 -3.11
C ALA A 103 7.32 -1.88 -3.96
N VAL A 104 6.79 -3.07 -4.18
CA VAL A 104 5.68 -3.36 -5.13
C VAL A 104 4.30 -2.83 -4.70
N GLY A 105 4.20 -2.14 -3.57
CA GLY A 105 2.95 -1.58 -3.08
C GLY A 105 1.89 -2.63 -2.79
N ILE A 106 0.66 -2.39 -3.24
CA ILE A 106 -0.52 -3.25 -2.98
C ILE A 106 -1.04 -3.97 -4.22
N THR A 107 -0.55 -3.62 -5.39
CA THR A 107 -1.08 -4.03 -6.71
C THR A 107 -1.25 -5.54 -6.85
N HIS A 108 -0.20 -6.28 -6.48
CA HIS A 108 -0.18 -7.74 -6.59
C HIS A 108 -1.04 -8.45 -5.52
N PHE A 109 -1.44 -7.75 -4.47
CA PHE A 109 -2.03 -8.36 -3.27
C PHE A 109 -3.54 -8.13 -3.12
N LYS A 110 -4.23 -7.67 -4.18
CA LYS A 110 -5.69 -7.54 -4.18
C LYS A 110 -6.34 -8.88 -3.85
N PHE A 111 -7.31 -8.84 -2.91
CA PHE A 111 -7.99 -10.04 -2.46
C PHE A 111 -9.42 -10.08 -2.99
N VAL A 112 -9.70 -11.05 -3.84
CA VAL A 112 -11.06 -11.38 -4.29
C VAL A 112 -11.46 -12.68 -3.57
N PRO A 113 -12.61 -12.73 -2.88
CA PRO A 113 -13.10 -13.94 -2.22
C PRO A 113 -13.28 -15.10 -3.20
N GLU A 114 -12.96 -16.32 -2.73
CA GLU A 114 -12.98 -17.54 -3.54
C GLU A 114 -14.37 -17.85 -4.12
N VAL A 115 -15.44 -17.45 -3.43
CA VAL A 115 -16.81 -17.61 -3.92
C VAL A 115 -17.04 -16.98 -5.31
N PHE A 116 -16.20 -16.05 -5.72
CA PHE A 116 -16.23 -15.41 -7.03
C PHE A 116 -15.27 -16.03 -8.06
N ALA A 117 -14.49 -17.05 -7.69
CA ALA A 117 -13.43 -17.60 -8.55
C ALA A 117 -13.94 -18.16 -9.89
N LYS A 118 -15.20 -18.58 -9.93
CA LYS A 118 -15.84 -19.13 -11.13
C LYS A 118 -16.53 -18.08 -12.01
N LEU A 119 -16.59 -16.83 -11.56
CA LEU A 119 -17.21 -15.75 -12.32
C LEU A 119 -16.18 -15.08 -13.23
N GLY A 120 -16.60 -14.71 -14.43
CA GLY A 120 -15.76 -13.96 -15.37
C GLY A 120 -15.45 -12.54 -14.88
N GLN A 121 -14.40 -11.95 -15.43
CA GLN A 121 -14.00 -10.57 -15.08
C GLN A 121 -15.03 -9.52 -15.48
N GLU A 122 -15.91 -9.84 -16.40
CA GLU A 122 -17.05 -9.02 -16.82
C GLU A 122 -18.09 -8.86 -15.69
N TYR A 123 -18.13 -9.80 -14.73
CA TYR A 123 -19.06 -9.79 -13.60
C TYR A 123 -18.43 -9.36 -12.29
N VAL A 124 -17.13 -9.58 -12.13
CA VAL A 124 -16.43 -9.33 -10.86
C VAL A 124 -15.12 -8.61 -11.07
N SER A 125 -14.91 -7.55 -10.31
CA SER A 125 -13.67 -6.80 -10.28
C SER A 125 -13.26 -6.44 -8.85
N HIS A 126 -12.06 -5.90 -8.68
CA HIS A 126 -11.59 -5.37 -7.40
C HIS A 126 -11.60 -3.84 -7.43
N SER A 127 -11.85 -3.19 -6.29
CA SER A 127 -11.88 -1.72 -6.16
C SER A 127 -10.63 -1.02 -6.70
N TYR A 128 -9.50 -1.70 -6.73
CA TYR A 128 -8.24 -1.23 -7.30
C TYR A 128 -8.26 -1.07 -8.84
N GLN A 129 -9.23 -1.65 -9.53
CA GLN A 129 -9.28 -1.66 -11.00
C GLN A 129 -10.05 -0.47 -11.59
N HIS A 130 -10.62 0.38 -10.74
CA HIS A 130 -11.55 1.42 -11.17
C HIS A 130 -11.10 2.81 -10.73
N HIS A 131 -10.43 3.53 -11.62
CA HIS A 131 -10.17 4.96 -11.48
C HIS A 131 -11.36 5.78 -11.98
N ASN A 132 -11.83 5.46 -13.19
CA ASN A 132 -13.03 6.05 -13.79
C ASN A 132 -14.25 5.18 -13.48
N LEU A 133 -15.29 5.79 -12.92
CA LEU A 133 -16.55 5.13 -12.56
C LEU A 133 -17.70 5.34 -13.57
N GLU A 134 -17.50 6.18 -14.59
CA GLU A 134 -18.49 6.43 -15.65
C GLU A 134 -19.01 5.15 -16.34
N PRO A 135 -18.20 4.09 -16.57
CA PRO A 135 -18.70 2.84 -17.16
C PRO A 135 -19.79 2.14 -16.35
N PHE A 136 -19.98 2.52 -15.09
CA PHE A 136 -21.03 1.98 -14.24
C PHE A 136 -22.31 2.81 -14.18
N ARG A 137 -22.36 3.94 -14.87
CA ARG A 137 -23.55 4.80 -14.95
C ARG A 137 -24.76 3.99 -15.43
N GLY A 138 -25.86 4.08 -14.68
CA GLY A 138 -27.11 3.36 -14.97
C GLY A 138 -27.09 1.86 -14.70
N ARG A 139 -25.91 1.29 -14.33
CA ARG A 139 -25.78 -0.14 -14.03
C ARG A 139 -26.10 -0.42 -12.56
N ASN A 140 -26.65 -1.61 -12.30
CA ASN A 140 -26.80 -2.14 -10.96
C ASN A 140 -25.48 -2.77 -10.50
N VAL A 141 -24.88 -2.24 -9.42
CA VAL A 141 -23.55 -2.63 -8.93
C VAL A 141 -23.60 -2.95 -7.45
N VAL A 142 -23.09 -4.11 -7.06
CA VAL A 142 -22.92 -4.47 -5.66
C VAL A 142 -21.47 -4.34 -5.24
N VAL A 143 -21.21 -3.51 -4.24
CA VAL A 143 -19.91 -3.39 -3.61
C VAL A 143 -19.83 -4.31 -2.40
N ILE A 144 -18.87 -5.24 -2.38
CA ILE A 144 -18.65 -6.19 -1.29
C ILE A 144 -17.52 -5.72 -0.39
N GLY A 145 -17.81 -5.40 0.86
CA GLY A 145 -16.79 -5.03 1.85
C GLY A 145 -17.31 -4.04 2.89
N GLY A 146 -16.69 -4.02 4.07
CA GLY A 146 -17.03 -3.09 5.16
C GLY A 146 -15.87 -2.14 5.50
N GLY A 147 -14.82 -2.11 4.70
CA GLY A 147 -13.67 -1.23 4.88
C GLY A 147 -13.84 0.14 4.21
N ALA A 148 -12.95 1.08 4.54
CA ALA A 148 -13.01 2.46 4.02
C ALA A 148 -13.10 2.53 2.49
N SER A 149 -12.38 1.67 1.76
CA SER A 149 -12.40 1.66 0.29
C SER A 149 -13.77 1.23 -0.26
N ALA A 150 -14.40 0.21 0.31
CA ALA A 150 -15.73 -0.24 -0.13
C ALA A 150 -16.80 0.82 0.15
N ILE A 151 -16.75 1.42 1.33
CA ILE A 151 -17.69 2.46 1.74
C ILE A 151 -17.60 3.68 0.82
N GLU A 152 -16.38 4.21 0.62
CA GLU A 152 -16.18 5.39 -0.22
C GLU A 152 -16.54 5.11 -1.68
N LEU A 153 -16.10 3.95 -2.21
CA LEU A 153 -16.39 3.55 -3.59
C LEU A 153 -17.91 3.46 -3.84
N SER A 154 -18.68 2.93 -2.89
CA SER A 154 -20.13 2.84 -3.04
C SER A 154 -20.80 4.21 -3.14
N GLY A 155 -20.29 5.20 -2.38
CA GLY A 155 -20.73 6.59 -2.49
C GLY A 155 -20.35 7.23 -3.82
N LEU A 156 -19.10 7.07 -4.26
CA LEU A 156 -18.62 7.61 -5.54
C LEU A 156 -19.34 6.98 -6.74
N LEU A 157 -19.67 5.70 -6.70
CA LEU A 157 -20.49 5.03 -7.73
C LEU A 157 -21.89 5.64 -7.82
N ARG A 158 -22.53 5.94 -6.69
CA ARG A 158 -23.84 6.64 -6.70
C ARG A 158 -23.72 8.03 -7.28
N GLU A 159 -22.67 8.77 -6.95
CA GLU A 159 -22.40 10.10 -7.53
C GLU A 159 -22.14 10.02 -9.04
N ALA A 160 -21.50 8.97 -9.52
CA ALA A 160 -21.29 8.69 -10.94
C ALA A 160 -22.59 8.21 -11.67
N GLY A 161 -23.69 8.01 -10.92
CA GLY A 161 -24.98 7.61 -11.49
C GLY A 161 -25.21 6.10 -11.60
N ALA A 162 -24.40 5.28 -10.92
CA ALA A 162 -24.65 3.85 -10.80
C ALA A 162 -25.75 3.56 -9.74
N ASP A 163 -26.51 2.49 -9.93
CA ASP A 163 -27.37 1.96 -8.88
C ASP A 163 -26.55 1.05 -7.94
N ALA A 164 -25.74 1.69 -7.10
CA ALA A 164 -24.79 1.00 -6.23
C ALA A 164 -25.42 0.63 -4.88
N GLN A 165 -25.11 -0.59 -4.40
CA GLN A 165 -25.47 -1.09 -3.08
C GLN A 165 -24.22 -1.59 -2.37
N LEU A 166 -24.16 -1.48 -1.03
CA LEU A 166 -23.06 -1.97 -0.21
C LEU A 166 -23.48 -3.19 0.60
N VAL A 167 -22.75 -4.28 0.47
CA VAL A 167 -22.90 -5.51 1.25
C VAL A 167 -21.72 -5.69 2.17
N ALA A 168 -21.94 -5.83 3.49
CA ALA A 168 -20.89 -5.99 4.46
C ALA A 168 -21.25 -7.00 5.56
N ARG A 169 -20.24 -7.76 6.03
CA ARG A 169 -20.38 -8.72 7.13
C ARG A 169 -20.62 -8.04 8.50
N ASN A 170 -20.04 -6.85 8.67
CA ASN A 170 -20.20 -6.10 9.91
C ASN A 170 -21.62 -5.54 10.01
N LYS A 171 -22.23 -5.61 11.20
CA LYS A 171 -23.54 -5.01 11.48
C LYS A 171 -23.52 -3.48 11.46
N ASN A 172 -22.34 -2.87 11.65
CA ASN A 172 -22.15 -1.43 11.68
C ASN A 172 -20.97 -0.99 10.83
N LEU A 173 -21.11 0.15 10.17
CA LEU A 173 -20.02 0.83 9.51
C LEU A 173 -19.38 1.83 10.49
N ILE A 174 -18.05 1.92 10.46
CA ILE A 174 -17.30 2.82 11.34
C ILE A 174 -16.82 4.01 10.51
N PHE A 175 -17.19 5.22 10.97
CA PHE A 175 -16.79 6.47 10.35
C PHE A 175 -15.99 7.34 11.32
N HIS A 176 -15.06 8.12 10.81
CA HIS A 176 -14.50 9.22 11.57
C HIS A 176 -15.56 10.31 11.78
N ASN A 177 -15.52 10.94 12.93
CA ASN A 177 -16.39 12.09 13.18
C ASN A 177 -15.92 13.30 12.38
N PRO A 178 -16.85 14.18 11.93
CA PRO A 178 -16.47 15.44 11.30
C PRO A 178 -15.63 16.29 12.25
N PRO A 179 -14.74 17.13 11.73
CA PRO A 179 -13.98 18.06 12.56
C PRO A 179 -14.91 19.02 13.26
N VAL A 180 -14.63 19.30 14.53
CA VAL A 180 -15.31 20.39 15.26
C VAL A 180 -14.45 21.63 15.12
N ILE A 181 -14.81 22.49 14.18
CA ILE A 181 -14.07 23.73 13.89
C ILE A 181 -14.00 24.59 15.16
N GLY A 182 -12.79 25.08 15.50
CA GLY A 182 -12.56 25.94 16.66
C GLY A 182 -12.40 25.21 18.00
N ARG A 183 -12.63 23.92 18.11
CA ARG A 183 -12.45 23.18 19.35
C ARG A 183 -11.01 22.76 19.56
N GLN A 184 -10.30 23.47 20.42
CA GLN A 184 -8.99 22.98 20.88
C GLN A 184 -9.17 21.75 21.78
N ARG A 185 -8.44 20.67 21.45
CA ARG A 185 -8.42 19.47 22.29
C ARG A 185 -7.78 19.79 23.64
N SER A 186 -8.47 19.47 24.73
CA SER A 186 -7.92 19.57 26.08
C SER A 186 -6.60 18.79 26.19
N TRP A 187 -5.67 19.24 27.05
CA TRP A 187 -4.43 18.55 27.30
C TRP A 187 -4.62 17.11 27.78
N TRP A 188 -5.65 16.84 28.58
CA TRP A 188 -6.06 15.49 28.97
C TRP A 188 -6.47 14.61 27.78
N GLN A 189 -7.20 15.15 26.82
CA GLN A 189 -7.56 14.44 25.59
C GLN A 189 -6.33 14.15 24.71
N ARG A 190 -5.32 15.05 24.71
CA ARG A 190 -4.05 14.83 23.99
C ARG A 190 -3.24 13.70 24.61
N ILE A 191 -3.24 13.54 25.94
CA ILE A 191 -2.54 12.47 26.63
C ILE A 191 -3.28 11.13 26.49
N ARG A 192 -4.60 11.10 26.74
CA ARG A 192 -5.39 9.85 26.67
C ARG A 192 -5.61 9.34 25.27
N ASN A 193 -5.70 10.23 24.31
CA ASN A 193 -5.99 9.88 22.92
C ASN A 193 -5.05 10.63 21.97
N PRO A 194 -3.73 10.36 22.01
CA PRO A 194 -2.75 11.06 21.16
C PRO A 194 -3.02 10.76 19.70
N LYS A 195 -2.85 11.77 18.83
CA LYS A 195 -2.86 11.58 17.39
C LYS A 195 -1.58 10.85 16.96
N SER A 196 -1.68 9.98 15.96
CA SER A 196 -0.56 9.27 15.35
C SER A 196 -0.81 9.05 13.87
N GLY A 197 0.22 8.62 13.13
CA GLY A 197 0.09 8.29 11.71
C GLY A 197 -0.89 7.15 11.38
N LEU A 198 -1.35 6.41 12.39
CA LEU A 198 -2.38 5.36 12.27
C LEU A 198 -3.74 5.76 12.85
N GLY A 199 -3.91 7.05 13.20
CA GLY A 199 -5.11 7.55 13.86
C GLY A 199 -4.91 7.78 15.36
N PRO A 200 -5.99 8.14 16.08
CA PRO A 200 -5.91 8.48 17.50
C PRO A 200 -5.80 7.24 18.39
N GLY A 201 -5.20 7.43 19.56
CA GLY A 201 -5.10 6.43 20.63
C GLY A 201 -3.69 5.91 20.89
N LEU A 202 -3.46 5.47 22.14
CA LEU A 202 -2.15 4.97 22.59
C LEU A 202 -1.68 3.75 21.79
N LYS A 203 -2.60 2.82 21.48
CA LYS A 203 -2.31 1.63 20.66
C LYS A 203 -1.86 2.02 19.25
N SER A 204 -2.57 2.94 18.60
CA SER A 204 -2.22 3.45 17.27
C SER A 204 -0.86 4.17 17.30
N ARG A 205 -0.61 4.97 18.36
CA ARG A 205 0.68 5.66 18.56
C ARG A 205 1.82 4.66 18.75
N PHE A 206 1.62 3.59 19.52
CA PHE A 206 2.61 2.53 19.69
C PHE A 206 2.99 1.91 18.35
N PHE A 207 2.01 1.47 17.56
CA PHE A 207 2.27 0.83 16.27
C PHE A 207 2.84 1.79 15.22
N ALA A 208 2.52 3.07 15.31
CA ALA A 208 3.05 4.07 14.39
C ALA A 208 4.51 4.41 14.68
N ASN A 209 4.90 4.52 15.96
CA ASN A 209 6.18 5.09 16.34
C ASN A 209 7.26 4.05 16.71
N TRP A 210 6.85 2.82 17.05
CA TRP A 210 7.79 1.77 17.49
C TRP A 210 7.70 0.46 16.67
N PRO A 211 7.80 0.52 15.34
CA PRO A 211 7.77 -0.70 14.51
C PRO A 211 8.95 -1.63 14.81
N SER A 212 10.09 -1.10 15.27
CA SER A 212 11.23 -1.92 15.71
C SER A 212 10.90 -2.81 16.91
N VAL A 213 10.06 -2.33 17.84
CA VAL A 213 9.65 -3.09 19.02
C VAL A 213 8.60 -4.13 18.66
N PHE A 214 7.72 -3.81 17.71
CA PHE A 214 6.66 -4.71 17.27
C PHE A 214 7.18 -6.08 16.82
N ARG A 215 8.33 -6.14 16.16
CA ARG A 215 8.93 -7.39 15.67
C ARG A 215 9.31 -8.39 16.77
N TYR A 216 9.54 -7.93 18.00
CA TYR A 216 9.90 -8.78 19.15
C TYR A 216 8.68 -9.36 19.88
N LEU A 217 7.48 -8.96 19.51
CA LEU A 217 6.25 -9.58 20.00
C LEU A 217 6.18 -11.04 19.50
N PRO A 218 5.56 -11.96 20.28
CA PRO A 218 5.31 -13.33 19.83
C PRO A 218 4.58 -13.35 18.48
N GLU A 219 4.90 -14.31 17.64
CA GLU A 219 4.41 -14.39 16.27
C GLU A 219 2.87 -14.35 16.20
N ASP A 220 2.19 -15.20 16.96
CA ASP A 220 0.72 -15.23 16.97
C ASP A 220 0.11 -13.88 17.35
N MET A 221 0.75 -13.19 18.31
CA MET A 221 0.32 -11.86 18.73
C MET A 221 0.51 -10.83 17.60
N ARG A 222 1.67 -10.86 16.90
CA ARG A 222 1.91 -9.97 15.76
C ARG A 222 0.87 -10.19 14.66
N LEU A 223 0.66 -11.44 14.27
CA LEU A 223 -0.30 -11.82 13.23
C LEU A 223 -1.72 -11.44 13.60
N LYS A 224 -2.12 -11.67 14.86
CA LYS A 224 -3.43 -11.23 15.38
C LYS A 224 -3.57 -9.71 15.32
N LEU A 225 -2.56 -8.97 15.75
CA LEU A 225 -2.56 -7.51 15.75
C LEU A 225 -2.64 -6.94 14.32
N VAL A 226 -1.87 -7.49 13.38
CA VAL A 226 -1.91 -7.08 11.98
C VAL A 226 -3.27 -7.36 11.35
N ARG A 227 -3.91 -8.48 11.68
CA ARG A 227 -5.26 -8.81 11.18
C ARG A 227 -6.36 -7.95 11.78
N THR A 228 -6.25 -7.61 13.06
CA THR A 228 -7.32 -6.89 13.78
C THR A 228 -7.14 -5.37 13.78
N THR A 229 -5.92 -4.86 13.54
CA THR A 229 -5.67 -3.44 13.36
C THR A 229 -5.88 -3.11 11.89
N LEU A 230 -7.13 -2.99 11.53
CA LEU A 230 -7.54 -2.54 10.20
C LEU A 230 -7.07 -1.09 10.01
N GLY A 231 -7.01 -0.65 8.75
CA GLY A 231 -6.70 0.75 8.43
C GLY A 231 -7.69 1.74 9.06
N PRO A 232 -7.48 3.03 8.85
CA PRO A 232 -8.39 4.04 9.33
C PRO A 232 -9.82 3.76 8.83
N SER A 233 -10.80 4.09 9.65
CA SER A 233 -12.21 4.04 9.31
C SER A 233 -12.51 4.93 8.11
N ALA A 234 -13.67 4.76 7.48
CA ALA A 234 -14.12 5.66 6.44
C ALA A 234 -14.21 7.11 6.96
N GLY A 235 -13.86 8.06 6.12
CA GLY A 235 -13.91 9.48 6.46
C GLY A 235 -15.35 9.95 6.75
N TRP A 236 -15.49 11.07 7.46
CA TRP A 236 -16.77 11.73 7.64
C TRP A 236 -17.39 12.18 6.30
N THR A 237 -16.56 12.51 5.30
CA THR A 237 -16.99 12.80 3.94
C THR A 237 -17.70 11.61 3.31
N SER A 238 -17.12 10.42 3.41
CA SER A 238 -17.75 9.18 2.92
C SER A 238 -19.05 8.86 3.67
N LYS A 239 -19.18 9.27 4.95
CA LYS A 239 -20.44 9.13 5.69
C LYS A 239 -21.56 9.94 5.02
N ILE A 240 -21.28 11.17 4.60
CA ILE A 240 -22.25 12.04 3.92
C ILE A 240 -22.64 11.45 2.55
N GLN A 241 -21.71 10.85 1.84
CA GLN A 241 -21.93 10.25 0.52
C GLN A 241 -22.76 8.96 0.60
N VAL A 242 -22.68 8.21 1.70
CA VAL A 242 -23.23 6.84 1.81
C VAL A 242 -24.49 6.78 2.66
N VAL A 243 -24.51 7.42 3.82
CA VAL A 243 -25.65 7.29 4.75
C VAL A 243 -26.89 7.99 4.18
N GLY A 244 -27.98 7.23 4.02
CA GLY A 244 -29.21 7.70 3.40
C GLY A 244 -29.20 7.81 1.88
N ARG A 245 -28.08 7.50 1.21
CA ARG A 245 -27.93 7.58 -0.26
C ARG A 245 -27.63 6.24 -0.92
N VAL A 246 -26.90 5.37 -0.24
CA VAL A 246 -26.53 4.02 -0.71
C VAL A 246 -27.31 3.00 0.10
N PRO A 247 -28.04 2.06 -0.51
CA PRO A 247 -28.63 0.92 0.19
C PRO A 247 -27.53 0.10 0.87
N LEU A 248 -27.70 -0.13 2.19
CA LEU A 248 -26.72 -0.83 3.03
C LEU A 248 -27.28 -2.18 3.48
N LEU A 249 -26.65 -3.26 3.06
CA LEU A 249 -26.93 -4.63 3.49
C LEU A 249 -25.83 -5.06 4.47
N LEU A 250 -26.05 -4.75 5.75
CA LEU A 250 -25.09 -5.00 6.82
C LEU A 250 -25.42 -6.28 7.59
N GLY A 251 -24.39 -6.90 8.20
CA GLY A 251 -24.54 -8.19 8.90
C GLY A 251 -24.73 -9.37 7.93
N MET A 252 -24.41 -9.19 6.65
CA MET A 252 -24.62 -10.18 5.61
C MET A 252 -23.33 -10.96 5.29
N THR A 253 -23.42 -12.28 5.36
CA THR A 253 -22.35 -13.19 4.88
C THR A 253 -22.72 -13.67 3.48
N LEU A 254 -21.80 -13.52 2.55
CA LEU A 254 -21.95 -14.05 1.19
C LEU A 254 -21.63 -15.54 1.20
N GLU A 255 -22.58 -16.37 0.77
CA GLU A 255 -22.47 -17.82 0.70
C GLU A 255 -22.24 -18.35 -0.70
N HIS A 256 -22.96 -17.79 -1.68
CA HIS A 256 -22.91 -18.26 -3.07
C HIS A 256 -23.02 -17.10 -4.05
N ALA A 257 -22.41 -17.29 -5.23
CA ALA A 257 -22.52 -16.38 -6.36
C ALA A 257 -22.50 -17.20 -7.66
N GLU A 258 -23.47 -16.94 -8.53
CA GLU A 258 -23.58 -17.61 -9.82
C GLU A 258 -24.12 -16.65 -10.89
N VAL A 259 -23.85 -16.96 -12.17
CA VAL A 259 -24.41 -16.20 -13.28
C VAL A 259 -25.73 -16.82 -13.71
N VAL A 260 -26.79 -15.99 -13.75
CA VAL A 260 -28.13 -16.36 -14.19
C VAL A 260 -28.65 -15.26 -15.12
N ASP A 261 -29.01 -15.61 -16.33
CA ASP A 261 -29.56 -14.68 -17.35
C ASP A 261 -28.72 -13.41 -17.55
N GLY A 262 -27.38 -13.59 -17.61
CA GLY A 262 -26.43 -12.49 -17.83
C GLY A 262 -26.22 -11.55 -16.63
N LYS A 263 -26.75 -11.89 -15.46
CA LYS A 263 -26.55 -11.17 -14.19
C LYS A 263 -25.98 -12.09 -13.12
N VAL A 264 -25.42 -11.54 -12.07
CA VAL A 264 -24.94 -12.31 -10.94
C VAL A 264 -26.01 -12.37 -9.86
N ARG A 265 -26.39 -13.59 -9.48
CA ARG A 265 -27.19 -13.88 -8.29
C ARG A 265 -26.25 -14.10 -7.12
N LEU A 266 -26.46 -13.32 -6.04
CA LEU A 266 -25.78 -13.46 -4.77
C LEU A 266 -26.73 -14.06 -3.75
N THR A 267 -26.29 -15.11 -3.07
CA THR A 267 -27.01 -15.66 -1.89
C THR A 267 -26.31 -15.15 -0.65
N LEU A 268 -27.03 -14.37 0.13
CA LEU A 268 -26.56 -13.73 1.35
C LEU A 268 -27.27 -14.33 2.55
N ARG A 269 -26.54 -14.58 3.64
CA ARG A 269 -27.11 -15.01 4.93
C ARG A 269 -26.92 -13.92 5.96
N ASP A 270 -27.99 -13.56 6.66
CA ASP A 270 -27.92 -12.64 7.80
C ASP A 270 -27.43 -13.36 9.07
N THR A 271 -27.21 -12.58 10.14
CA THR A 271 -26.75 -13.11 11.43
C THR A 271 -27.79 -13.97 12.15
N ASP A 272 -29.06 -13.89 11.76
CA ASP A 272 -30.19 -14.60 12.38
C ASP A 272 -30.56 -15.85 11.55
N GLY A 273 -29.79 -16.14 10.50
CA GLY A 273 -29.94 -17.32 9.63
C GLY A 273 -30.84 -17.10 8.41
N GLY A 274 -31.45 -15.92 8.28
CA GLY A 274 -32.30 -15.59 7.14
C GLY A 274 -31.46 -15.54 5.82
N VAL A 275 -32.02 -16.08 4.75
CA VAL A 275 -31.41 -16.07 3.43
C VAL A 275 -32.04 -14.98 2.58
N ARG A 276 -31.19 -14.22 1.89
CA ARG A 276 -31.61 -13.18 0.96
C ARG A 276 -30.88 -13.35 -0.37
N GLU A 277 -31.61 -13.29 -1.46
CA GLU A 277 -31.04 -13.24 -2.79
C GLU A 277 -30.95 -11.80 -3.31
N LEU A 278 -29.89 -11.51 -4.03
CA LEU A 278 -29.65 -10.22 -4.67
C LEU A 278 -29.17 -10.44 -6.11
N LEU A 279 -29.79 -9.78 -7.06
CA LEU A 279 -29.40 -9.85 -8.46
C LEU A 279 -28.69 -8.55 -8.85
N THR A 280 -27.52 -8.66 -9.50
CA THR A 280 -26.71 -7.51 -9.92
C THR A 280 -26.03 -7.74 -11.25
N GLU A 281 -25.70 -6.65 -11.97
CA GLU A 281 -24.98 -6.71 -13.24
C GLU A 281 -23.47 -6.79 -13.04
N HIS A 282 -22.97 -6.26 -11.91
CA HIS A 282 -21.54 -6.28 -11.62
C HIS A 282 -21.26 -6.24 -10.13
N ILE A 283 -20.18 -6.89 -9.72
CA ILE A 283 -19.70 -6.91 -8.36
C ILE A 283 -18.34 -6.22 -8.30
N ILE A 284 -18.18 -5.30 -7.35
CA ILE A 284 -16.87 -4.73 -7.05
C ILE A 284 -16.45 -5.15 -5.64
N THR A 285 -15.37 -5.91 -5.54
CA THR A 285 -14.83 -6.37 -4.28
C THR A 285 -13.95 -5.30 -3.64
N GLY A 286 -14.42 -4.68 -2.56
CA GLY A 286 -13.68 -3.80 -1.66
C GLY A 286 -13.14 -4.56 -0.45
N THR A 287 -12.62 -5.77 -0.67
CA THR A 287 -12.26 -6.75 0.37
C THR A 287 -10.81 -6.63 0.82
N GLY A 288 -10.11 -5.63 0.31
CA GLY A 288 -8.75 -5.28 0.71
C GLY A 288 -7.66 -6.13 0.07
N TYR A 289 -6.53 -6.24 0.76
CA TYR A 289 -5.31 -6.82 0.22
C TYR A 289 -4.75 -7.87 1.17
N LYS A 290 -4.29 -8.99 0.64
CA LYS A 290 -3.60 -10.05 1.38
C LYS A 290 -2.26 -10.33 0.72
N VAL A 291 -1.19 -10.23 1.50
CA VAL A 291 0.15 -10.59 1.03
C VAL A 291 0.18 -12.08 0.73
N ASP A 292 0.66 -12.39 -0.46
CA ASP A 292 0.87 -13.75 -0.92
C ASP A 292 2.03 -13.71 -1.93
N LEU A 293 3.18 -14.29 -1.56
CA LEU A 293 4.38 -14.27 -2.40
C LEU A 293 4.19 -15.03 -3.71
N GLU A 294 3.29 -16.01 -3.76
CA GLU A 294 3.01 -16.72 -5.00
C GLU A 294 2.39 -15.82 -6.08
N ARG A 295 1.86 -14.66 -5.71
CA ARG A 295 1.36 -13.66 -6.65
C ARG A 295 2.44 -12.79 -7.30
N LEU A 296 3.66 -12.83 -6.77
CA LEU A 296 4.81 -12.12 -7.35
C LEU A 296 5.44 -12.97 -8.45
N GLN A 297 4.72 -13.16 -9.55
CA GLN A 297 5.12 -14.05 -10.65
C GLN A 297 6.41 -13.60 -11.36
N PHE A 298 6.79 -12.33 -11.24
CA PHE A 298 8.07 -11.83 -11.74
C PHE A 298 9.28 -12.36 -10.95
N LEU A 299 9.11 -12.85 -9.72
CA LEU A 299 10.14 -13.60 -9.00
C LEU A 299 10.23 -15.02 -9.54
N SER A 300 11.44 -15.50 -9.85
CA SER A 300 11.64 -16.88 -10.29
C SER A 300 11.10 -17.87 -9.25
N PRO A 301 10.63 -19.06 -9.67
CA PRO A 301 10.11 -20.07 -8.74
C PRO A 301 11.12 -20.47 -7.66
N ASP A 302 12.42 -20.47 -7.97
CA ASP A 302 13.48 -20.79 -7.01
C ASP A 302 13.56 -19.75 -5.89
N ILE A 303 13.54 -18.45 -6.25
CA ILE A 303 13.50 -17.37 -5.25
C ILE A 303 12.27 -17.50 -4.36
N ARG A 304 11.07 -17.72 -4.95
CA ARG A 304 9.83 -17.85 -4.16
C ARG A 304 9.87 -18.99 -3.17
N ARG A 305 10.44 -20.14 -3.56
CA ARG A 305 10.59 -21.32 -2.68
C ARG A 305 11.62 -21.12 -1.56
N GLU A 306 12.67 -20.36 -1.82
CA GLU A 306 13.75 -20.06 -0.85
C GLU A 306 13.32 -19.04 0.21
N ILE A 307 12.32 -18.20 -0.08
CA ILE A 307 11.84 -17.19 0.87
C ILE A 307 11.04 -17.89 1.99
N ALA A 308 11.55 -17.78 3.23
CA ALA A 308 10.79 -18.19 4.41
C ALA A 308 9.55 -17.32 4.59
N THR A 309 8.39 -17.95 4.81
CA THR A 309 7.10 -17.26 4.90
C THR A 309 6.32 -17.60 6.15
N VAL A 310 5.51 -16.65 6.61
CA VAL A 310 4.47 -16.85 7.61
C VAL A 310 3.16 -16.25 7.08
N GLN A 311 2.13 -17.08 6.96
CA GLN A 311 0.85 -16.72 6.32
C GLN A 311 1.07 -16.08 4.93
N CYS A 312 1.86 -16.73 4.08
CA CYS A 312 2.21 -16.32 2.72
C CYS A 312 2.97 -14.96 2.62
N ALA A 313 3.32 -14.33 3.74
CA ALA A 313 4.12 -13.12 3.77
C ALA A 313 5.58 -13.45 4.14
N PRO A 314 6.58 -12.71 3.63
CA PRO A 314 7.98 -12.97 3.91
C PRO A 314 8.32 -12.74 5.39
N VAL A 315 9.15 -13.63 5.95
CA VAL A 315 9.82 -13.39 7.24
C VAL A 315 11.02 -12.49 6.99
N LEU A 316 11.10 -11.37 7.72
CA LEU A 316 12.12 -10.36 7.48
C LEU A 316 13.05 -10.18 8.68
N SER A 317 14.32 -9.89 8.38
CA SER A 317 15.31 -9.44 9.35
C SER A 317 14.97 -8.05 9.92
N ALA A 318 15.79 -7.57 10.88
CA ALA A 318 15.65 -6.21 11.40
C ALA A 318 15.81 -5.13 10.32
N ASP A 319 16.48 -5.45 9.26
CA ASP A 319 16.84 -4.55 8.17
C ASP A 319 15.99 -4.76 6.91
N PHE A 320 14.83 -5.44 7.04
CA PHE A 320 13.89 -5.75 5.95
C PHE A 320 14.38 -6.79 4.92
N GLU A 321 15.50 -7.45 5.17
CA GLU A 321 16.02 -8.51 4.31
C GLU A 321 15.26 -9.81 4.57
N SER A 322 14.94 -10.54 3.49
CA SER A 322 14.31 -11.87 3.55
C SER A 322 15.34 -12.95 3.89
N SER A 323 14.91 -14.23 3.88
CA SER A 323 15.83 -15.38 3.96
C SER A 323 16.73 -15.51 2.73
N VAL A 324 16.39 -14.88 1.61
CA VAL A 324 17.23 -14.79 0.41
C VAL A 324 18.17 -13.60 0.55
N PRO A 325 19.50 -13.81 0.73
CA PRO A 325 20.44 -12.74 0.92
C PRO A 325 20.42 -11.71 -0.22
N GLY A 326 20.39 -10.43 0.13
CA GLY A 326 20.31 -9.31 -0.81
C GLY A 326 18.89 -8.99 -1.31
N LEU A 327 17.86 -9.74 -0.90
CA LEU A 327 16.48 -9.48 -1.29
C LEU A 327 15.68 -8.89 -0.13
N TYR A 328 15.22 -7.65 -0.30
CA TYR A 328 14.52 -6.87 0.72
C TYR A 328 13.06 -6.64 0.33
N PHE A 329 12.17 -6.61 1.33
CA PHE A 329 10.75 -6.31 1.13
C PHE A 329 10.33 -5.14 1.99
N VAL A 330 9.68 -4.14 1.40
CA VAL A 330 9.12 -2.99 2.12
C VAL A 330 7.60 -2.86 1.89
N GLY A 331 6.97 -1.93 2.59
CA GLY A 331 5.53 -1.68 2.48
C GLY A 331 4.68 -2.81 3.05
N LEU A 332 3.56 -3.12 2.38
CA LEU A 332 2.56 -4.08 2.87
C LEU A 332 3.16 -5.46 3.20
N ALA A 333 4.11 -5.94 2.41
CA ALA A 333 4.78 -7.23 2.63
C ALA A 333 5.53 -7.31 3.98
N ALA A 334 5.97 -6.17 4.52
CA ALA A 334 6.69 -6.10 5.80
C ALA A 334 5.76 -5.99 7.03
N ALA A 335 4.44 -5.96 6.85
CA ALA A 335 3.50 -5.71 7.94
C ALA A 335 3.51 -6.79 9.03
N ASN A 336 3.70 -8.07 8.67
CA ASN A 336 3.77 -9.17 9.65
C ASN A 336 5.01 -9.10 10.55
N THR A 337 6.06 -8.41 10.11
CA THR A 337 7.30 -8.21 10.89
C THR A 337 7.29 -6.90 11.67
N PHE A 338 6.88 -5.79 11.07
CA PHE A 338 7.03 -4.45 11.65
C PHE A 338 5.71 -3.77 12.04
N GLY A 339 4.60 -4.47 11.85
CA GLY A 339 3.28 -4.00 12.29
C GLY A 339 2.46 -3.28 11.23
N PRO A 340 1.23 -2.90 11.61
CA PRO A 340 0.24 -2.33 10.69
C PRO A 340 0.70 -1.05 10.00
N VAL A 341 1.63 -0.29 10.57
CA VAL A 341 2.15 0.97 10.00
C VAL A 341 2.77 0.78 8.62
N MET A 342 3.29 -0.41 8.30
CA MET A 342 3.86 -0.73 6.99
C MET A 342 2.84 -0.72 5.85
N ARG A 343 1.56 -0.64 6.15
CA ARG A 343 0.47 -0.52 5.16
C ARG A 343 0.24 0.91 4.66
N PHE A 344 0.88 1.90 5.29
CA PHE A 344 0.59 3.32 5.10
C PHE A 344 1.84 4.10 4.69
N ALA A 345 1.64 5.21 3.99
CA ALA A 345 2.73 6.12 3.63
C ALA A 345 3.57 6.56 4.85
N PHE A 346 2.93 6.73 6.01
CA PHE A 346 3.61 7.07 7.26
C PHE A 346 4.72 6.08 7.66
N GLY A 347 4.57 4.79 7.36
CA GLY A 347 5.57 3.77 7.62
C GLY A 347 6.78 3.81 6.68
N ALA A 348 6.68 4.51 5.56
CA ALA A 348 7.75 4.56 4.56
C ALA A 348 9.04 5.17 5.11
N GLY A 349 8.95 6.18 5.97
CA GLY A 349 10.12 6.81 6.60
C GLY A 349 10.96 5.83 7.41
N PHE A 350 10.30 5.01 8.23
CA PHE A 350 11.00 3.97 9.00
C PHE A 350 11.68 2.93 8.09
N ALA A 351 10.98 2.45 7.07
CA ALA A 351 11.51 1.47 6.13
C ALA A 351 12.68 2.04 5.33
N ALA A 352 12.54 3.26 4.78
CA ALA A 352 13.57 3.92 4.00
C ALA A 352 14.87 4.11 4.80
N GLN A 353 14.77 4.66 6.02
CA GLN A 353 15.95 4.84 6.89
C GLN A 353 16.66 3.53 7.22
N ARG A 354 15.90 2.48 7.52
CA ARG A 354 16.46 1.18 7.90
C ARG A 354 17.17 0.51 6.74
N VAL A 355 16.46 0.40 5.62
CA VAL A 355 16.98 -0.26 4.40
C VAL A 355 18.19 0.49 3.87
N SER A 356 18.16 1.82 3.77
CA SER A 356 19.31 2.61 3.30
C SER A 356 20.54 2.40 4.16
N LYS A 357 20.38 2.42 5.51
CA LYS A 357 21.50 2.14 6.43
C LYS A 357 22.04 0.72 6.26
N ALA A 358 21.19 -0.27 6.05
CA ALA A 358 21.61 -1.66 5.82
C ALA A 358 22.39 -1.80 4.51
N LEU A 359 21.89 -1.19 3.43
CA LEU A 359 22.53 -1.21 2.12
C LEU A 359 23.93 -0.57 2.17
N VAL A 360 24.09 0.53 2.90
CA VAL A 360 25.41 1.21 3.05
C VAL A 360 26.37 0.34 3.87
N ARG A 361 25.93 -0.22 5.00
CA ARG A 361 26.79 -1.07 5.87
C ARG A 361 27.33 -2.31 5.15
N SER A 362 26.54 -2.89 4.29
CA SER A 362 26.89 -4.10 3.54
C SER A 362 27.47 -3.82 2.15
N ALA A 363 27.74 -2.55 1.80
CA ALA A 363 28.51 -2.22 0.61
C ALA A 363 29.98 -2.64 0.81
N PRO A 364 30.65 -3.25 -0.20
CA PRO A 364 32.09 -3.46 -0.13
C PRO A 364 32.79 -2.14 0.17
N ARG A 365 33.71 -2.11 1.10
CA ARG A 365 34.56 -0.93 1.29
C ARG A 365 35.43 -0.75 0.05
N GLU A 366 35.67 0.49 -0.39
CA GLU A 366 36.55 0.78 -1.54
C GLU A 366 37.93 0.13 -1.41
N THR A 367 38.39 -0.12 -0.17
CA THR A 367 39.64 -0.86 0.12
C THR A 367 39.60 -2.32 -0.36
N ASP A 368 38.45 -2.97 -0.37
CA ASP A 368 38.30 -4.36 -0.81
C ASP A 368 38.27 -4.46 -2.35
N ALA A 369 37.77 -3.42 -3.02
CA ALA A 369 37.77 -3.34 -4.47
C ALA A 369 39.21 -3.15 -5.06
N VAL A 370 40.05 -2.41 -4.35
CA VAL A 370 41.49 -2.23 -4.74
C VAL A 370 42.27 -3.52 -4.51
N ALA A 371 41.98 -4.28 -3.45
CA ALA A 371 42.62 -5.57 -3.20
C ALA A 371 42.21 -6.65 -4.23
N ALA A 372 40.94 -6.67 -4.67
CA ALA A 372 40.47 -7.58 -5.70
C ALA A 372 40.99 -7.20 -7.11
N ALA A 373 41.18 -5.92 -7.42
CA ALA A 373 41.73 -5.45 -8.67
C ALA A 373 43.26 -5.71 -8.77
N GLY A 374 43.96 -5.75 -7.60
CA GLY A 374 45.39 -6.08 -7.54
C GLY A 374 45.71 -7.56 -7.73
N ALA A 375 44.77 -8.46 -7.46
CA ALA A 375 44.94 -9.91 -7.62
C ALA A 375 44.58 -10.44 -9.02
N GLY A 376 44.00 -9.62 -9.91
CA GLY A 376 43.42 -10.00 -11.19
C GLY A 376 44.12 -9.42 -12.43
N SER A 377 45.33 -8.85 -12.29
CA SER A 377 46.04 -8.21 -13.41
C SER A 377 46.80 -9.21 -14.28
N SER A 378 46.14 -10.21 -14.86
CA SER A 378 46.61 -10.90 -16.05
C SER A 378 45.45 -11.60 -16.80
N ALA A 379 44.51 -10.87 -17.40
CA ALA A 379 43.68 -11.33 -18.53
C ALA A 379 42.80 -10.21 -19.08
N ARG A 380 43.17 -9.76 -20.29
CA ARG A 380 42.36 -9.14 -21.35
C ARG A 380 41.30 -8.09 -21.02
N ARG A 381 41.59 -6.89 -21.54
CA ARG A 381 40.63 -5.78 -21.75
C ARG A 381 39.54 -6.20 -22.73
N GLU A 382 38.27 -6.15 -22.29
CA GLU A 382 37.11 -5.84 -23.14
C GLU A 382 36.19 -4.90 -22.35
N GLY A 383 35.72 -3.86 -23.05
CA GLY A 383 35.19 -2.66 -22.43
C GLY A 383 33.88 -2.86 -21.69
N THR A 384 33.80 -2.29 -20.52
CA THR A 384 32.57 -2.09 -19.79
C THR A 384 32.56 -0.67 -19.22
N THR A 385 31.62 0.13 -19.67
CA THR A 385 31.42 1.51 -19.25
C THR A 385 30.92 1.49 -17.80
N THR A 386 31.77 1.87 -16.86
CA THR A 386 31.44 2.03 -15.45
C THR A 386 30.91 3.46 -15.23
N HIS A 387 29.62 3.65 -14.99
CA HIS A 387 29.09 4.92 -14.50
C HIS A 387 29.49 5.09 -13.04
N GLN A 388 30.30 6.10 -12.77
CA GLN A 388 30.80 6.49 -11.47
C GLN A 388 29.71 7.15 -10.62
N PHE A 389 29.47 6.60 -9.45
CA PHE A 389 28.74 7.22 -8.32
C PHE A 389 29.73 8.01 -7.43
N SER A 390 30.29 9.12 -7.89
CA SER A 390 31.30 9.84 -7.10
C SER A 390 30.93 11.26 -6.63
N ASP A 391 29.77 11.81 -7.00
CA ASP A 391 29.51 13.23 -6.74
C ASP A 391 28.55 13.60 -5.61
N VAL A 392 28.03 12.63 -4.84
CA VAL A 392 27.08 12.94 -3.74
C VAL A 392 27.78 13.14 -2.38
N GLN A 393 29.07 12.81 -2.25
CA GLN A 393 29.74 12.92 -0.93
C GLN A 393 30.53 14.23 -0.69
N ARG A 394 30.62 15.17 -1.62
CA ARG A 394 31.37 16.41 -1.40
C ARG A 394 30.59 17.60 -0.85
N GLY A 395 29.30 17.49 -0.63
CA GLY A 395 28.44 18.56 -0.11
C GLY A 395 28.28 18.63 1.41
N LEU A 396 28.76 17.64 2.17
CA LEU A 396 28.44 17.48 3.59
C LEU A 396 29.56 17.81 4.58
N LYS A 397 30.58 18.58 4.14
CA LYS A 397 31.60 19.12 5.07
C LYS A 397 31.86 20.59 4.78
N LYS A 398 30.94 21.48 5.09
CA LYS A 398 31.14 22.91 5.47
C LYS A 398 29.76 23.55 5.62
N GLU A 399 29.33 23.67 6.81
CA GLU A 399 28.70 24.68 7.63
C GLU A 399 27.98 24.07 8.82
#